data_011ccc19f4bea4068c00bcbbbc9384d0
#
_entry.id   011ccc19f4bea4068c00bcbbbc9384d0
#
_cell.length_a   1.000
_cell.length_b   1.000
_cell.length_c   1.000
_cell.angle_alpha   90.00
_cell.angle_beta   90.00
_cell.angle_gamma   90.00
#
_symmetry.space_group_name_H-M   'P 1'
#
loop_
_entity.id
_entity.type
_entity.pdbx_description
1 polymer ?
#
loop_
_entity_poly.entity_id
_entity_poly.type
_entity_poly.pdbx_seq_one_letter_code
_entity_poly.pdbx_strand_id
1 'polypeptide(L)'
;MREINVSEVTSTVAKLCMDSCYYLPEAVKAKIRAAAETEESPLGKEILNTLIENFELSQKKAVPLCQDTGLTVVFLEIGQEVHFVGGYLYEAIHAGVSKGYVDGYLRKSSVGDPVFDRKNSGDNTPAIIHTKIVPGDKVKMIVCPKGCGSENMGALKMLKPADGVEGIKKFVVDTVRAAGPNPCPPITVGVGIGGNMEQAAILAKYALTRQLGEHNADPRYAALEDELLELVNKTGVGPSGLGGSTTALGVNIEFTHTHIGGMPCAVNLNCHQARRAEAEI
;
A
#
# COMPACT_ATOMS: atom_id res chain seq x y z
N MET A 1 28.57 -16.92 -0.18
CA MET A 1 27.40 -16.62 -1.03
C MET A 1 26.32 -17.62 -0.68
N ARG A 2 25.14 -17.17 -0.32
CA ARG A 2 24.01 -18.05 0.05
C ARG A 2 23.20 -18.38 -1.20
N GLU A 3 22.96 -19.64 -1.48
CA GLU A 3 22.10 -20.05 -2.59
C GLU A 3 20.65 -20.14 -2.12
N ILE A 4 19.74 -19.54 -2.89
CA ILE A 4 18.29 -19.61 -2.71
C ILE A 4 17.68 -20.16 -3.99
N ASN A 5 16.96 -21.28 -3.89
CA ASN A 5 16.24 -21.81 -5.04
C ASN A 5 15.01 -20.97 -5.33
N VAL A 6 14.81 -20.56 -6.57
CA VAL A 6 13.68 -19.70 -6.96
C VAL A 6 12.32 -20.35 -6.73
N SER A 7 12.24 -21.67 -6.57
CA SER A 7 11.00 -22.35 -6.17
C SER A 7 10.54 -21.96 -4.75
N GLU A 8 11.47 -21.62 -3.85
CA GLU A 8 11.15 -21.08 -2.54
C GLU A 8 10.54 -19.69 -2.65
N VAL A 9 11.07 -18.85 -3.55
CA VAL A 9 10.48 -17.54 -3.86
C VAL A 9 9.06 -17.70 -4.39
N THR A 10 8.84 -18.62 -5.34
CA THR A 10 7.51 -18.90 -5.90
C THR A 10 6.50 -19.27 -4.82
N SER A 11 6.85 -20.22 -3.96
CA SER A 11 5.94 -20.67 -2.89
C SER A 11 5.66 -19.58 -1.86
N THR A 12 6.68 -18.80 -1.51
CA THR A 12 6.55 -17.69 -0.57
C THR A 12 5.67 -16.58 -1.14
N VAL A 13 5.90 -16.15 -2.38
CA VAL A 13 5.05 -15.13 -3.04
C VAL A 13 3.60 -15.59 -3.15
N ALA A 14 3.36 -16.84 -3.52
CA ALA A 14 1.99 -17.40 -3.59
C ALA A 14 1.28 -17.31 -2.24
N LYS A 15 1.96 -17.70 -1.17
CA LYS A 15 1.42 -17.60 0.20
C LYS A 15 1.15 -16.14 0.58
N LEU A 16 2.08 -15.23 0.33
CA LEU A 16 1.94 -13.81 0.67
C LEU A 16 0.79 -13.13 -0.09
N CYS A 17 0.52 -13.52 -1.36
CA CYS A 17 -0.65 -13.05 -2.10
C CYS A 17 -1.97 -13.42 -1.40
N MET A 18 -2.09 -14.65 -0.94
CA MET A 18 -3.28 -15.11 -0.21
C MET A 18 -3.38 -14.45 1.17
N ASP A 19 -2.31 -14.50 1.95
CA ASP A 19 -2.28 -13.97 3.31
C ASP A 19 -2.64 -12.48 3.34
N SER A 20 -2.08 -11.68 2.43
CA SER A 20 -2.36 -10.25 2.36
C SER A 20 -3.81 -9.92 1.97
N CYS A 21 -4.51 -10.85 1.30
CA CYS A 21 -5.90 -10.67 0.93
C CYS A 21 -6.90 -11.21 1.96
N TYR A 22 -6.47 -12.16 2.82
CA TYR A 22 -7.33 -12.80 3.81
C TYR A 22 -7.18 -12.21 5.21
N TYR A 23 -5.95 -11.80 5.56
CA TYR A 23 -5.60 -11.41 6.92
C TYR A 23 -5.15 -9.95 6.96
N LEU A 24 -6.01 -9.13 7.57
CA LEU A 24 -5.67 -7.73 7.78
C LEU A 24 -4.57 -7.61 8.83
N PRO A 25 -3.53 -6.77 8.64
CA PRO A 25 -2.52 -6.52 9.66
C PRO A 25 -3.12 -6.08 11.00
N GLU A 26 -2.58 -6.58 12.10
CA GLU A 26 -3.14 -6.29 13.46
C GLU A 26 -3.17 -4.80 13.78
N ALA A 27 -2.16 -4.04 13.34
CA ALA A 27 -2.15 -2.59 13.53
C ALA A 27 -3.32 -1.89 12.81
N VAL A 28 -3.70 -2.37 11.62
CA VAL A 28 -4.87 -1.84 10.88
C VAL A 28 -6.17 -2.18 11.60
N LYS A 29 -6.32 -3.42 12.07
CA LYS A 29 -7.49 -3.85 12.87
C LYS A 29 -7.64 -3.00 14.13
N ALA A 30 -6.54 -2.79 14.87
CA ALA A 30 -6.53 -1.96 16.07
C ALA A 30 -6.96 -0.52 15.78
N LYS A 31 -6.46 0.08 14.69
CA LYS A 31 -6.83 1.44 14.28
C LYS A 31 -8.30 1.53 13.86
N ILE A 32 -8.86 0.54 13.16
CA ILE A 32 -10.30 0.54 12.80
C ILE A 32 -11.17 0.40 14.05
N ARG A 33 -10.81 -0.47 15.01
CA ARG A 33 -11.54 -0.62 16.27
C ARG A 33 -11.51 0.68 17.08
N ALA A 34 -10.34 1.29 17.25
CA ALA A 34 -10.22 2.57 17.95
C ALA A 34 -11.03 3.68 17.24
N ALA A 35 -11.01 3.72 15.92
CA ALA A 35 -11.81 4.65 15.14
C ALA A 35 -13.33 4.46 15.39
N ALA A 36 -13.81 3.23 15.47
CA ALA A 36 -15.23 2.94 15.74
C ALA A 36 -15.69 3.46 17.13
N GLU A 37 -14.78 3.51 18.10
CA GLU A 37 -15.07 4.07 19.43
C GLU A 37 -15.16 5.60 19.40
N THR A 38 -14.31 6.27 18.62
CA THR A 38 -14.16 7.73 18.63
C THR A 38 -14.88 8.46 17.49
N GLU A 39 -15.36 7.73 16.47
CA GLU A 39 -16.09 8.34 15.34
C GLU A 39 -17.33 9.11 15.83
N GLU A 40 -17.52 10.34 15.35
CA GLU A 40 -18.61 11.22 15.78
C GLU A 40 -19.90 10.96 15.02
N SER A 41 -19.81 10.51 13.75
CA SER A 41 -20.97 10.21 12.92
C SER A 41 -21.59 8.87 13.31
N PRO A 42 -22.89 8.79 13.65
CA PRO A 42 -23.57 7.52 13.89
C PRO A 42 -23.46 6.56 12.70
N LEU A 43 -23.64 7.07 11.48
CA LEU A 43 -23.48 6.28 10.24
C LEU A 43 -22.02 5.85 10.06
N GLY A 44 -21.05 6.73 10.36
CA GLY A 44 -19.64 6.40 10.33
C GLY A 44 -19.28 5.25 11.27
N LYS A 45 -19.85 5.24 12.50
CA LYS A 45 -19.70 4.13 13.45
C LYS A 45 -20.26 2.82 12.93
N GLU A 46 -21.43 2.83 12.33
CA GLU A 46 -22.07 1.66 11.75
C GLU A 46 -21.21 1.07 10.64
N ILE A 47 -20.65 1.92 9.76
CA ILE A 47 -19.73 1.51 8.71
C ILE A 47 -18.47 0.88 9.29
N LEU A 48 -17.82 1.51 10.29
CA LEU A 48 -16.62 0.98 10.92
C LEU A 48 -16.88 -0.37 11.60
N ASN A 49 -18.04 -0.57 12.25
CA ASN A 49 -18.43 -1.85 12.80
C ASN A 49 -18.63 -2.91 11.70
N THR A 50 -19.23 -2.55 10.57
CA THR A 50 -19.33 -3.44 9.40
C THR A 50 -17.96 -3.84 8.88
N LEU A 51 -16.97 -2.94 8.86
CA LEU A 51 -15.59 -3.27 8.48
C LEU A 51 -14.94 -4.23 9.49
N ILE A 52 -15.24 -4.10 10.78
CA ILE A 52 -14.77 -5.01 11.83
C ILE A 52 -15.34 -6.41 11.59
N GLU A 53 -16.64 -6.53 11.41
CA GLU A 53 -17.29 -7.81 11.09
C GLU A 53 -16.71 -8.45 9.83
N ASN A 54 -16.44 -7.65 8.79
CA ASN A 54 -15.87 -8.13 7.53
C ASN A 54 -14.49 -8.75 7.72
N PHE A 55 -13.56 -8.08 8.42
CA PHE A 55 -12.23 -8.66 8.59
C PHE A 55 -12.21 -9.86 9.54
N GLU A 56 -13.09 -9.91 10.54
CA GLU A 56 -13.25 -11.06 11.41
C GLU A 56 -13.80 -12.28 10.64
N LEU A 57 -14.80 -12.05 9.79
CA LEU A 57 -15.37 -13.09 8.92
C LEU A 57 -14.36 -13.62 7.92
N SER A 58 -13.62 -12.71 7.24
CA SER A 58 -12.57 -13.04 6.28
C SER A 58 -11.51 -13.93 6.93
N GLN A 59 -10.99 -13.51 8.08
CA GLN A 59 -9.99 -14.26 8.84
C GLN A 59 -10.51 -15.64 9.27
N LYS A 60 -11.74 -15.71 9.79
CA LYS A 60 -12.35 -16.97 10.27
C LYS A 60 -12.57 -17.98 9.16
N LYS A 61 -12.91 -17.49 7.96
CA LYS A 61 -13.23 -18.36 6.81
C LYS A 61 -12.07 -18.54 5.83
N ALA A 62 -10.95 -17.82 6.00
CA ALA A 62 -9.86 -17.75 5.05
C ALA A 62 -10.35 -17.42 3.63
N VAL A 63 -11.08 -16.32 3.49
CA VAL A 63 -11.62 -15.81 2.22
C VAL A 63 -11.19 -14.36 2.00
N PRO A 64 -11.15 -13.86 0.75
CA PRO A 64 -10.74 -12.49 0.49
C PRO A 64 -11.60 -11.44 1.20
N LEU A 65 -10.94 -10.43 1.75
CA LEU A 65 -11.55 -9.26 2.41
C LEU A 65 -12.45 -8.43 1.48
N CYS A 66 -12.20 -8.49 0.18
CA CYS A 66 -12.88 -7.68 -0.83
C CYS A 66 -12.90 -8.40 -2.18
N GLN A 67 -13.85 -8.04 -3.04
CA GLN A 67 -13.89 -8.49 -4.43
C GLN A 67 -12.74 -7.93 -5.29
N ASP A 68 -12.19 -6.75 -4.95
CA ASP A 68 -10.99 -6.21 -5.60
C ASP A 68 -9.75 -6.64 -4.82
N THR A 69 -9.05 -7.63 -5.32
CA THR A 69 -7.78 -8.10 -4.76
C THR A 69 -6.55 -7.48 -5.44
N GLY A 70 -6.78 -6.49 -6.30
CA GLY A 70 -5.80 -5.55 -6.81
C GLY A 70 -4.76 -6.12 -7.78
N LEU A 71 -3.85 -5.25 -8.22
CA LEU A 71 -2.60 -5.63 -8.86
C LEU A 71 -1.55 -5.96 -7.80
N THR A 72 -0.72 -6.96 -8.06
CA THR A 72 0.31 -7.38 -7.10
C THR A 72 1.55 -6.49 -7.23
N VAL A 73 1.85 -5.74 -6.18
CA VAL A 73 3.12 -5.01 -6.05
C VAL A 73 4.02 -5.78 -5.10
N VAL A 74 5.26 -6.02 -5.51
CA VAL A 74 6.26 -6.75 -4.73
C VAL A 74 7.47 -5.87 -4.51
N PHE A 75 7.81 -5.61 -3.26
CA PHE A 75 9.08 -5.00 -2.88
C PHE A 75 10.03 -6.09 -2.39
N LEU A 76 11.23 -6.10 -2.96
CA LEU A 76 12.30 -7.04 -2.64
C LEU A 76 13.51 -6.29 -2.10
N GLU A 77 13.97 -6.66 -0.91
CA GLU A 77 15.30 -6.34 -0.43
C GLU A 77 16.16 -7.61 -0.54
N ILE A 78 17.15 -7.58 -1.44
CA ILE A 78 17.98 -8.74 -1.75
C ILE A 78 19.36 -8.52 -1.16
N GLY A 79 19.76 -9.40 -0.26
CA GLY A 79 21.12 -9.42 0.29
C GLY A 79 22.17 -9.58 -0.82
N GLN A 80 23.21 -8.76 -0.77
CA GLN A 80 24.30 -8.77 -1.77
C GLN A 80 25.00 -10.14 -1.88
N GLU A 81 24.98 -10.95 -0.81
CA GLU A 81 25.58 -12.28 -0.74
C GLU A 81 24.62 -13.41 -1.18
N VAL A 82 23.46 -13.06 -1.76
CA VAL A 82 22.48 -14.03 -2.28
C VAL A 82 22.80 -14.38 -3.72
N HIS A 83 22.70 -15.66 -4.04
CA HIS A 83 22.72 -16.20 -5.40
C HIS A 83 21.46 -17.03 -5.66
N PHE A 84 20.64 -16.59 -6.63
CA PHE A 84 19.46 -17.34 -7.01
C PHE A 84 19.80 -18.46 -7.97
N VAL A 85 19.31 -19.67 -7.67
CA VAL A 85 19.51 -20.88 -8.48
C VAL A 85 18.15 -21.50 -8.87
N GLY A 86 18.16 -22.30 -9.92
CA GLY A 86 16.97 -23.05 -10.34
C GLY A 86 16.04 -22.31 -11.31
N GLY A 87 16.39 -21.09 -11.74
CA GLY A 87 15.60 -20.35 -12.72
C GLY A 87 15.77 -18.84 -12.63
N TYR A 88 14.94 -18.10 -13.38
CA TYR A 88 14.94 -16.65 -13.40
C TYR A 88 14.02 -16.09 -12.31
N LEU A 89 14.55 -15.20 -11.47
CA LEU A 89 13.87 -14.68 -10.29
C LEU A 89 12.51 -14.06 -10.61
N TYR A 90 12.41 -13.21 -11.64
CA TYR A 90 11.17 -12.52 -11.95
C TYR A 90 10.08 -13.48 -12.47
N GLU A 91 10.46 -14.49 -13.24
CA GLU A 91 9.53 -15.55 -13.65
C GLU A 91 9.02 -16.35 -12.44
N ALA A 92 9.87 -16.62 -11.46
CA ALA A 92 9.48 -17.28 -10.22
C ALA A 92 8.49 -16.44 -9.41
N ILE A 93 8.69 -15.12 -9.35
CA ILE A 93 7.74 -14.20 -8.70
C ILE A 93 6.41 -14.20 -9.45
N HIS A 94 6.41 -14.11 -10.78
CA HIS A 94 5.19 -14.17 -11.58
C HIS A 94 4.46 -15.50 -11.41
N ALA A 95 5.18 -16.62 -11.40
CA ALA A 95 4.61 -17.93 -11.12
C ALA A 95 3.99 -17.99 -9.71
N GLY A 96 4.62 -17.36 -8.71
CA GLY A 96 4.07 -17.24 -7.36
C GLY A 96 2.78 -16.42 -7.33
N VAL A 97 2.73 -15.29 -8.04
CA VAL A 97 1.49 -14.48 -8.17
C VAL A 97 0.39 -15.27 -8.86
N SER A 98 0.68 -15.87 -10.02
CA SER A 98 -0.26 -16.71 -10.75
C SER A 98 -0.85 -17.79 -9.84
N LYS A 99 0.01 -18.56 -9.16
CA LYS A 99 -0.40 -19.60 -8.23
C LYS A 99 -1.25 -19.06 -7.09
N GLY A 100 -0.82 -17.98 -6.42
CA GLY A 100 -1.54 -17.39 -5.29
C GLY A 100 -2.92 -16.86 -5.67
N TYR A 101 -3.05 -16.24 -6.85
CA TYR A 101 -4.34 -15.72 -7.32
C TYR A 101 -5.29 -16.80 -7.84
N VAL A 102 -4.77 -17.87 -8.41
CA VAL A 102 -5.59 -18.99 -8.86
C VAL A 102 -6.04 -19.85 -7.68
N ASP A 103 -5.11 -20.33 -6.88
CA ASP A 103 -5.38 -21.23 -5.75
C ASP A 103 -6.16 -20.53 -4.63
N GLY A 104 -5.90 -19.24 -4.42
CA GLY A 104 -6.55 -18.40 -3.41
C GLY A 104 -7.89 -17.82 -3.85
N TYR A 105 -8.41 -18.18 -5.02
CA TYR A 105 -9.67 -17.64 -5.57
C TYR A 105 -9.71 -16.11 -5.58
N LEU A 106 -8.54 -15.47 -5.78
CA LEU A 106 -8.42 -14.04 -5.85
C LEU A 106 -8.84 -13.54 -7.24
N ARG A 107 -9.36 -12.30 -7.31
CA ARG A 107 -9.78 -11.70 -8.57
C ARG A 107 -8.57 -11.37 -9.44
N LYS A 108 -8.55 -11.89 -10.68
CA LYS A 108 -7.54 -11.58 -11.69
C LYS A 108 -7.91 -10.25 -12.32
N SER A 109 -7.17 -9.19 -12.00
CA SER A 109 -7.48 -7.82 -12.42
C SER A 109 -6.50 -7.25 -13.46
N SER A 110 -5.43 -8.00 -13.78
CA SER A 110 -4.43 -7.59 -14.76
C SER A 110 -4.94 -7.76 -16.19
N VAL A 111 -4.65 -6.77 -17.04
CA VAL A 111 -4.92 -6.80 -18.49
C VAL A 111 -3.63 -6.60 -19.26
N GLY A 112 -3.48 -7.29 -20.39
CA GLY A 112 -2.26 -7.26 -21.20
C GLY A 112 -2.02 -5.91 -21.87
N ASP A 113 -3.01 -5.43 -22.62
CA ASP A 113 -2.97 -4.10 -23.23
C ASP A 113 -3.87 -3.14 -22.46
N PRO A 114 -3.34 -1.97 -22.02
CA PRO A 114 -4.15 -1.05 -21.23
C PRO A 114 -5.12 -0.21 -22.05
N VAL A 115 -4.97 -0.13 -23.36
CA VAL A 115 -5.70 0.81 -24.24
C VAL A 115 -6.64 0.11 -25.19
N PHE A 116 -6.13 -0.80 -26.02
CA PHE A 116 -6.87 -1.33 -27.17
C PHE A 116 -7.64 -2.61 -26.83
N ASP A 117 -6.93 -3.70 -26.58
CA ASP A 117 -7.56 -5.03 -26.41
C ASP A 117 -8.07 -5.27 -24.99
N ARG A 118 -7.40 -4.76 -23.99
CA ARG A 118 -7.69 -4.94 -22.55
C ARG A 118 -8.00 -6.38 -22.14
N LYS A 119 -7.34 -7.36 -22.82
CA LYS A 119 -7.54 -8.77 -22.54
C LYS A 119 -6.97 -9.14 -21.17
N ASN A 120 -7.78 -9.76 -20.35
CA ASN A 120 -7.38 -10.21 -19.01
C ASN A 120 -6.28 -11.27 -19.08
N SER A 121 -5.28 -11.20 -18.19
CA SER A 121 -4.19 -12.18 -18.13
C SER A 121 -4.65 -13.57 -17.67
N GLY A 122 -5.75 -13.64 -16.93
CA GLY A 122 -6.31 -14.89 -16.40
C GLY A 122 -5.67 -15.36 -15.09
N ASP A 123 -4.56 -14.76 -14.67
CA ASP A 123 -3.79 -15.18 -13.50
C ASP A 123 -3.21 -14.02 -12.67
N ASN A 124 -3.58 -12.79 -13.01
CA ASN A 124 -3.13 -11.55 -12.38
C ASN A 124 -1.63 -11.20 -12.57
N THR A 125 -0.96 -11.82 -13.53
CA THR A 125 0.40 -11.45 -13.92
C THR A 125 0.39 -10.37 -15.03
N PRO A 126 1.52 -9.63 -15.20
CA PRO A 126 2.73 -9.64 -14.38
C PRO A 126 2.56 -8.90 -13.05
N ALA A 127 3.39 -9.24 -12.06
CA ALA A 127 3.56 -8.42 -10.87
C ALA A 127 4.33 -7.13 -11.19
N ILE A 128 4.11 -6.08 -10.39
CA ILE A 128 4.95 -4.89 -10.39
C ILE A 128 6.04 -5.12 -9.35
N ILE A 129 7.31 -5.22 -9.78
CA ILE A 129 8.42 -5.64 -8.93
C ILE A 129 9.39 -4.47 -8.74
N HIS A 130 9.66 -4.13 -7.49
CA HIS A 130 10.69 -3.18 -7.09
C HIS A 130 11.77 -3.90 -6.31
N THR A 131 13.01 -3.80 -6.76
CA THR A 131 14.18 -4.48 -6.17
C THR A 131 15.16 -3.48 -5.59
N LYS A 132 15.69 -3.80 -4.40
CA LYS A 132 16.77 -3.07 -3.75
C LYS A 132 17.83 -4.06 -3.28
N ILE A 133 19.10 -3.82 -3.61
CA ILE A 133 20.21 -4.59 -3.05
C ILE A 133 20.59 -3.99 -1.70
N VAL A 134 20.75 -4.85 -0.70
CA VAL A 134 21.11 -4.49 0.68
C VAL A 134 22.28 -5.35 1.15
N PRO A 135 23.05 -4.95 2.17
CA PRO A 135 24.04 -5.81 2.80
C PRO A 135 23.43 -7.10 3.38
N GLY A 136 24.18 -8.21 3.36
CA GLY A 136 23.76 -9.47 3.97
C GLY A 136 23.38 -10.55 2.95
N ASP A 137 22.76 -11.62 3.45
CA ASP A 137 22.48 -12.86 2.71
C ASP A 137 21.01 -13.30 2.81
N LYS A 138 20.11 -12.39 3.18
CA LYS A 138 18.68 -12.65 3.29
C LYS A 138 17.92 -11.95 2.17
N VAL A 139 16.72 -12.44 1.89
CA VAL A 139 15.79 -11.80 0.98
C VAL A 139 14.50 -11.49 1.73
N LYS A 140 14.21 -10.20 1.89
CA LYS A 140 12.93 -9.73 2.41
C LYS A 140 11.98 -9.44 1.27
N MET A 141 10.79 -10.00 1.35
CA MET A 141 9.72 -9.81 0.37
C MET A 141 8.51 -9.19 1.05
N ILE A 142 7.97 -8.11 0.46
CA ILE A 142 6.71 -7.49 0.89
C ILE A 142 5.77 -7.54 -0.31
N VAL A 143 4.63 -8.21 -0.15
CA VAL A 143 3.57 -8.28 -1.17
C VAL A 143 2.42 -7.38 -0.75
N CYS A 144 2.08 -6.43 -1.64
CA CYS A 144 1.04 -5.44 -1.42
C CYS A 144 0.04 -5.46 -2.59
N PRO A 145 -1.07 -6.20 -2.49
CA PRO A 145 -2.13 -6.13 -3.49
C PRO A 145 -2.77 -4.75 -3.50
N LYS A 146 -2.66 -4.04 -4.62
CA LYS A 146 -3.07 -2.64 -4.74
C LYS A 146 -4.34 -2.48 -5.57
N GLY A 147 -5.45 -2.21 -4.90
CA GLY A 147 -6.75 -2.00 -5.53
C GLY A 147 -6.82 -0.70 -6.34
N CYS A 148 -7.47 -0.73 -7.50
CA CYS A 148 -7.52 0.41 -8.41
C CYS A 148 -8.39 1.57 -7.90
N GLY A 149 -9.41 1.35 -7.09
CA GLY A 149 -10.21 2.43 -6.50
C GLY A 149 -9.35 3.43 -5.73
N SER A 150 -8.37 2.95 -4.99
CA SER A 150 -7.43 3.80 -4.26
C SER A 150 -6.19 4.19 -5.09
N GLU A 151 -5.72 3.34 -6.01
CA GLU A 151 -4.59 3.68 -6.88
C GLU A 151 -4.89 4.85 -7.80
N ASN A 152 -6.09 4.87 -8.38
CA ASN A 152 -6.52 5.93 -9.31
C ASN A 152 -6.63 7.31 -8.65
N MET A 153 -6.64 7.36 -7.31
CA MET A 153 -6.75 8.61 -6.55
C MET A 153 -5.39 9.16 -6.11
N GLY A 154 -4.30 8.49 -6.46
CA GLY A 154 -2.95 8.99 -6.23
C GLY A 154 -2.65 10.22 -7.08
N ALA A 155 -1.75 11.08 -6.59
CA ALA A 155 -1.31 12.28 -7.29
C ALA A 155 0.20 12.50 -7.13
N LEU A 156 0.80 13.14 -8.13
CA LEU A 156 2.19 13.56 -8.10
C LEU A 156 2.30 15.01 -8.55
N LYS A 157 3.10 15.79 -7.84
CA LYS A 157 3.36 17.19 -8.18
C LYS A 157 4.83 17.53 -8.00
N MET A 158 5.38 18.24 -8.96
CA MET A 158 6.70 18.85 -8.84
C MET A 158 6.54 20.18 -8.10
N LEU A 159 6.65 20.13 -6.77
CA LEU A 159 6.65 21.33 -5.93
C LEU A 159 7.99 22.07 -6.05
N LYS A 160 7.97 23.34 -5.73
CA LYS A 160 9.17 24.17 -5.63
C LYS A 160 9.67 24.18 -4.19
N PRO A 161 10.98 24.30 -3.94
CA PRO A 161 11.50 24.46 -2.58
C PRO A 161 10.83 25.61 -1.79
N ALA A 162 10.43 26.68 -2.47
CA ALA A 162 9.72 27.80 -1.85
C ALA A 162 8.29 27.47 -1.37
N ASP A 163 7.68 26.38 -1.87
CA ASP A 163 6.36 25.93 -1.39
C ASP A 163 6.45 25.36 0.03
N GLY A 164 7.63 24.86 0.41
CA GLY A 164 7.95 24.39 1.75
C GLY A 164 6.98 23.32 2.29
N VAL A 165 6.92 23.21 3.60
CA VAL A 165 6.05 22.25 4.31
C VAL A 165 4.57 22.54 4.03
N GLU A 166 4.18 23.80 3.96
CA GLU A 166 2.80 24.20 3.71
C GLU A 166 2.32 23.78 2.32
N GLY A 167 3.21 23.82 1.31
CA GLY A 167 2.90 23.27 -0.02
C GLY A 167 2.65 21.77 -0.01
N ILE A 168 3.42 21.01 0.79
CA ILE A 168 3.21 19.57 0.99
C ILE A 168 1.88 19.32 1.67
N LYS A 169 1.59 19.98 2.79
CA LYS A 169 0.32 19.83 3.52
C LYS A 169 -0.88 20.10 2.63
N LYS A 170 -0.84 21.24 1.92
CA LYS A 170 -1.90 21.60 0.98
C LYS A 170 -2.08 20.51 -0.09
N PHE A 171 -1.00 20.02 -0.70
CA PHE A 171 -1.09 19.03 -1.76
C PHE A 171 -1.66 17.70 -1.28
N VAL A 172 -1.25 17.22 -0.08
CA VAL A 172 -1.76 15.98 0.51
C VAL A 172 -3.26 16.11 0.82
N VAL A 173 -3.67 17.19 1.49
CA VAL A 173 -5.08 17.42 1.86
C VAL A 173 -5.96 17.59 0.64
N ASP A 174 -5.51 18.34 -0.36
CA ASP A 174 -6.25 18.54 -1.62
C ASP A 174 -6.42 17.20 -2.38
N THR A 175 -5.39 16.36 -2.38
CA THR A 175 -5.46 15.02 -3.00
C THR A 175 -6.50 14.15 -2.31
N VAL A 176 -6.50 14.09 -0.98
CA VAL A 176 -7.49 13.30 -0.21
C VAL A 176 -8.90 13.84 -0.41
N ARG A 177 -9.08 15.16 -0.38
CA ARG A 177 -10.39 15.78 -0.60
C ARG A 177 -10.93 15.48 -2.00
N ALA A 178 -10.08 15.56 -3.03
CA ALA A 178 -10.46 15.23 -4.40
C ALA A 178 -10.76 13.74 -4.60
N ALA A 179 -10.08 12.86 -3.86
CA ALA A 179 -10.34 11.43 -3.87
C ALA A 179 -11.74 11.09 -3.32
N GLY A 180 -12.19 11.79 -2.29
CA GLY A 180 -13.51 11.58 -1.69
C GLY A 180 -13.77 10.12 -1.30
N PRO A 181 -14.92 9.54 -1.70
CA PRO A 181 -15.28 8.14 -1.39
C PRO A 181 -14.52 7.09 -2.17
N ASN A 182 -13.91 7.44 -3.32
CA ASN A 182 -13.37 6.48 -4.29
C ASN A 182 -12.33 5.51 -3.71
N PRO A 183 -11.41 5.91 -2.79
CA PRO A 183 -10.44 4.99 -2.21
C PRO A 183 -11.02 4.11 -1.08
N CYS A 184 -12.31 4.14 -0.81
CA CYS A 184 -12.98 3.42 0.28
C CYS A 184 -12.37 3.76 1.66
N PRO A 185 -12.55 5.00 2.17
CA PRO A 185 -12.09 5.38 3.50
C PRO A 185 -12.69 4.54 4.64
N PRO A 186 -12.02 4.47 5.81
CA PRO A 186 -10.84 5.25 6.18
C PRO A 186 -9.57 4.76 5.51
N ILE A 187 -8.80 5.69 4.95
CA ILE A 187 -7.63 5.40 4.11
C ILE A 187 -6.32 5.35 4.92
N THR A 188 -5.28 4.76 4.31
CA THR A 188 -3.89 5.02 4.68
C THR A 188 -3.27 5.88 3.58
N VAL A 189 -2.60 6.94 3.98
CA VAL A 189 -1.96 7.89 3.05
C VAL A 189 -0.45 7.65 3.06
N GLY A 190 0.10 7.32 1.91
CA GLY A 190 1.55 7.26 1.68
C GLY A 190 2.02 8.52 0.96
N VAL A 191 3.04 9.17 1.50
CA VAL A 191 3.63 10.38 0.93
C VAL A 191 5.09 10.11 0.61
N GLY A 192 5.50 10.38 -0.64
CA GLY A 192 6.89 10.29 -1.08
C GLY A 192 7.44 11.68 -1.41
N ILE A 193 8.55 12.05 -0.81
CA ILE A 193 9.14 13.39 -0.96
C ILE A 193 10.59 13.28 -1.41
N GLY A 194 10.95 14.05 -2.43
CA GLY A 194 12.33 14.11 -2.91
C GLY A 194 12.62 13.13 -4.06
N GLY A 195 13.91 12.96 -4.36
CA GLY A 195 14.35 12.27 -5.57
C GLY A 195 13.99 13.04 -6.84
N ASN A 196 13.45 12.33 -7.78
CA ASN A 196 12.84 12.84 -9.00
C ASN A 196 11.38 12.33 -9.11
N MET A 197 10.75 12.49 -10.27
CA MET A 197 9.34 12.14 -10.47
C MET A 197 9.05 10.67 -10.11
N GLU A 198 9.80 9.72 -10.67
CA GLU A 198 9.55 8.31 -10.43
C GLU A 198 9.92 7.88 -9.00
N GLN A 199 10.99 8.43 -8.42
CA GLN A 199 11.36 8.11 -7.04
C GLN A 199 10.32 8.57 -6.04
N ALA A 200 9.78 9.78 -6.19
CA ALA A 200 8.71 10.26 -5.32
C ALA A 200 7.47 9.34 -5.38
N ALA A 201 7.09 8.88 -6.58
CA ALA A 201 5.97 7.96 -6.75
C ALA A 201 6.23 6.59 -6.08
N ILE A 202 7.44 6.04 -6.24
CA ILE A 202 7.83 4.77 -5.60
C ILE A 202 7.87 4.92 -4.08
N LEU A 203 8.44 6.02 -3.56
CA LEU A 203 8.48 6.31 -2.13
C LEU A 203 7.07 6.42 -1.53
N ALA A 204 6.14 7.11 -2.20
CA ALA A 204 4.75 7.20 -1.74
C ALA A 204 4.09 5.82 -1.64
N LYS A 205 4.36 4.93 -2.59
CA LYS A 205 3.86 3.55 -2.55
C LYS A 205 4.57 2.71 -1.49
N TYR A 206 5.88 2.88 -1.33
CA TYR A 206 6.65 2.19 -0.30
C TYR A 206 6.21 2.64 1.12
N ALA A 207 5.90 3.93 1.32
CA ALA A 207 5.37 4.45 2.58
C ALA A 207 4.11 3.70 3.05
N LEU A 208 3.28 3.20 2.12
CA LEU A 208 2.10 2.38 2.44
C LEU A 208 2.45 0.98 2.98
N THR A 209 3.71 0.54 2.86
CA THR A 209 4.18 -0.73 3.42
C THR A 209 4.60 -0.64 4.88
N ARG A 210 4.84 0.58 5.40
CA ARG A 210 5.15 0.78 6.81
C ARG A 210 3.92 0.51 7.67
N GLN A 211 4.12 -0.13 8.81
CA GLN A 211 3.05 -0.50 9.72
C GLN A 211 2.39 0.75 10.32
N LEU A 212 1.06 0.76 10.39
CA LEU A 212 0.33 1.87 10.99
C LEU A 212 0.69 2.03 12.48
N GLY A 213 1.04 3.25 12.87
CA GLY A 213 1.52 3.56 14.22
C GLY A 213 3.04 3.57 14.36
N GLU A 214 3.77 3.13 13.33
CA GLU A 214 5.22 3.35 13.25
C GLU A 214 5.46 4.68 12.54
N HIS A 215 6.15 5.59 13.23
CA HIS A 215 6.50 6.89 12.66
C HIS A 215 7.81 6.86 11.88
N ASN A 216 8.02 7.91 11.08
CA ASN A 216 9.30 8.14 10.43
C ASN A 216 10.42 8.29 11.48
N ALA A 217 11.60 7.76 11.18
CA ALA A 217 12.76 7.85 12.09
C ALA A 217 13.25 9.29 12.33
N ASP A 218 13.01 10.19 11.37
CA ASP A 218 13.26 11.62 11.56
C ASP A 218 12.07 12.25 12.30
N PRO A 219 12.29 12.84 13.52
CA PRO A 219 11.19 13.36 14.33
C PRO A 219 10.43 14.53 13.67
N ARG A 220 11.05 15.23 12.71
CA ARG A 220 10.38 16.30 11.96
C ARG A 220 9.32 15.73 11.02
N TYR A 221 9.63 14.61 10.37
CA TYR A 221 8.67 13.92 9.51
C TYR A 221 7.62 13.15 10.33
N ALA A 222 8.00 12.59 11.47
CA ALA A 222 7.05 11.99 12.41
C ALA A 222 5.98 12.99 12.87
N ALA A 223 6.40 14.20 13.25
CA ALA A 223 5.46 15.27 13.62
C ALA A 223 4.59 15.73 12.43
N LEU A 224 5.15 15.73 11.21
CA LEU A 224 4.40 16.07 10.00
C LEU A 224 3.37 14.96 9.64
N GLU A 225 3.67 13.70 9.91
CA GLU A 225 2.72 12.58 9.74
C GLU A 225 1.48 12.77 10.63
N ASP A 226 1.69 13.12 11.90
CA ASP A 226 0.60 13.37 12.85
C ASP A 226 -0.23 14.60 12.45
N GLU A 227 0.43 15.69 12.09
CA GLU A 227 -0.23 16.92 11.65
C GLU A 227 -1.06 16.68 10.37
N LEU A 228 -0.50 15.94 9.40
CA LEU A 228 -1.21 15.59 8.18
C LEU A 228 -2.42 14.67 8.46
N LEU A 229 -2.32 13.75 9.39
CA LEU A 229 -3.45 12.90 9.78
C LEU A 229 -4.60 13.73 10.34
N GLU A 230 -4.30 14.71 11.20
CA GLU A 230 -5.31 15.64 11.71
C GLU A 230 -5.96 16.46 10.60
N LEU A 231 -5.15 17.02 9.69
CA LEU A 231 -5.64 17.83 8.57
C LEU A 231 -6.49 17.02 7.58
N VAL A 232 -6.10 15.78 7.31
CA VAL A 232 -6.86 14.84 6.47
C VAL A 232 -8.19 14.49 7.12
N ASN A 233 -8.20 14.20 8.41
CA ASN A 233 -9.44 13.88 9.14
C ASN A 233 -10.40 15.08 9.20
N LYS A 234 -9.87 16.31 9.30
CA LYS A 234 -10.67 17.55 9.20
C LYS A 234 -11.32 17.78 7.83
N THR A 235 -10.99 16.98 6.81
CA THR A 235 -11.70 17.06 5.51
C THR A 235 -13.16 16.60 5.61
N GLY A 236 -13.50 15.78 6.61
CA GLY A 236 -14.86 15.30 6.85
C GLY A 236 -15.36 14.31 5.81
N VAL A 237 -14.50 13.73 4.98
CA VAL A 237 -14.89 12.69 4.00
C VAL A 237 -15.50 11.49 4.73
N GLY A 238 -14.88 11.06 5.83
CA GLY A 238 -15.42 10.05 6.74
C GLY A 238 -15.43 8.62 6.19
N PRO A 239 -15.86 7.64 7.01
CA PRO A 239 -15.95 6.24 6.61
C PRO A 239 -16.81 6.05 5.36
N SER A 240 -16.29 5.30 4.39
CA SER A 240 -16.87 5.08 3.04
C SER A 240 -17.22 6.36 2.27
N GLY A 241 -16.73 7.52 2.70
CA GLY A 241 -17.02 8.81 2.08
C GLY A 241 -18.41 9.36 2.41
N LEU A 242 -19.05 8.87 3.47
CA LEU A 242 -20.41 9.25 3.89
C LEU A 242 -20.45 10.28 5.04
N GLY A 243 -19.32 10.96 5.24
CA GLY A 243 -19.16 11.94 6.31
C GLY A 243 -18.72 11.30 7.62
N GLY A 244 -18.06 12.10 8.45
CA GLY A 244 -17.56 11.67 9.74
C GLY A 244 -16.17 12.21 10.06
N SER A 245 -15.68 11.88 11.24
CA SER A 245 -14.39 12.35 11.74
C SER A 245 -13.20 11.48 11.33
N THR A 246 -13.46 10.27 10.83
CA THR A 246 -12.40 9.30 10.44
C THR A 246 -12.30 9.16 8.93
N THR A 247 -11.48 9.99 8.29
CA THR A 247 -11.16 9.89 6.87
C THR A 247 -9.94 8.99 6.62
N ALA A 248 -8.94 9.05 7.50
CA ALA A 248 -7.72 8.25 7.43
C ALA A 248 -7.37 7.60 8.77
N LEU A 249 -6.72 6.43 8.69
CA LEU A 249 -6.17 5.69 9.83
C LEU A 249 -4.72 6.09 10.14
N GLY A 250 -4.01 6.62 9.16
CA GLY A 250 -2.64 7.06 9.28
C GLY A 250 -2.09 7.71 8.02
N VAL A 251 -1.02 8.48 8.21
CA VAL A 251 -0.20 9.05 7.15
C VAL A 251 1.22 8.61 7.37
N ASN A 252 1.87 8.06 6.36
CA ASN A 252 3.27 7.66 6.39
C ASN A 252 4.04 8.44 5.35
N ILE A 253 5.21 8.99 5.71
CA ILE A 253 6.07 9.75 4.83
C ILE A 253 7.38 8.99 4.62
N GLU A 254 7.80 8.84 3.37
CA GLU A 254 9.15 8.44 2.99
C GLU A 254 9.82 9.57 2.20
N PHE A 255 11.10 9.80 2.45
CA PHE A 255 11.82 10.86 1.78
C PHE A 255 13.23 10.45 1.35
N THR A 256 13.77 11.17 0.40
CA THR A 256 15.16 10.99 -0.05
C THR A 256 15.76 12.30 -0.52
N HIS A 257 17.07 12.29 -0.80
CA HIS A 257 17.77 13.43 -1.36
C HIS A 257 17.11 13.88 -2.67
N THR A 258 17.14 15.18 -2.94
CA THR A 258 16.58 15.76 -4.15
C THR A 258 17.49 16.84 -4.74
N HIS A 259 17.23 17.24 -5.98
CA HIS A 259 17.93 18.36 -6.59
C HIS A 259 17.56 19.65 -5.88
N ILE A 260 18.54 20.58 -5.69
CA ILE A 260 18.36 21.85 -4.97
C ILE A 260 17.22 22.72 -5.53
N GLY A 261 16.91 22.58 -6.80
CA GLY A 261 15.85 23.35 -7.50
C GLY A 261 14.48 22.66 -7.52
N GLY A 262 14.31 21.50 -6.88
CA GLY A 262 13.08 20.74 -6.94
C GLY A 262 12.65 20.16 -5.59
N MET A 263 11.36 19.91 -5.44
CA MET A 263 10.77 19.22 -4.30
C MET A 263 9.58 18.38 -4.80
N PRO A 264 9.87 17.29 -5.53
CA PRO A 264 8.80 16.39 -5.97
C PRO A 264 8.09 15.77 -4.78
N CYS A 265 6.77 15.73 -4.84
CA CYS A 265 5.92 15.14 -3.83
C CYS A 265 4.87 14.26 -4.51
N ALA A 266 4.73 13.03 -4.05
CA ALA A 266 3.71 12.10 -4.49
C ALA A 266 2.84 11.66 -3.32
N VAL A 267 1.57 11.42 -3.59
CA VAL A 267 0.59 10.89 -2.64
C VAL A 267 0.00 9.63 -3.24
N ASN A 268 0.08 8.51 -2.55
CA ASN A 268 -0.60 7.27 -2.90
C ASN A 268 -1.53 6.88 -1.76
N LEU A 269 -2.73 6.37 -2.09
CA LEU A 269 -3.75 6.07 -1.11
C LEU A 269 -4.00 4.57 -1.05
N ASN A 270 -4.16 4.02 0.16
CA ASN A 270 -4.70 2.69 0.37
C ASN A 270 -6.10 2.79 0.98
N CYS A 271 -6.99 1.88 0.59
CA CYS A 271 -8.30 1.74 1.24
C CYS A 271 -8.14 1.24 2.69
N HIS A 272 -9.24 1.14 3.40
CA HIS A 272 -9.28 0.66 4.81
C HIS A 272 -8.61 -0.70 5.02
N GLN A 273 -8.42 -1.50 3.99
CA GLN A 273 -7.79 -2.80 4.12
C GLN A 273 -6.26 -2.72 4.24
N ALA A 274 -5.60 -1.70 3.68
CA ALA A 274 -4.14 -1.52 3.74
C ALA A 274 -3.36 -2.84 3.64
N ARG A 275 -3.71 -3.66 2.63
CA ARG A 275 -3.26 -5.05 2.47
C ARG A 275 -1.76 -5.14 2.30
N ARG A 276 -1.12 -5.94 3.14
CA ARG A 276 0.28 -6.31 3.01
C ARG A 276 0.56 -7.63 3.72
N ALA A 277 1.51 -8.38 3.20
CA ALA A 277 2.13 -9.50 3.91
C ALA A 277 3.63 -9.50 3.59
N GLU A 278 4.43 -9.98 4.51
CA GLU A 278 5.89 -10.02 4.34
C GLU A 278 6.47 -11.33 4.82
N ALA A 279 7.61 -11.69 4.24
CA ALA A 279 8.44 -12.81 4.66
C ALA A 279 9.92 -12.50 4.42
N GLU A 280 10.76 -13.14 5.18
CA GLU A 280 12.20 -13.17 5.00
C GLU A 280 12.66 -14.62 4.78
N ILE A 281 13.42 -14.85 3.75
CA ILE A 281 14.02 -16.14 3.40
C ILE A 281 15.53 -16.05 3.34
#